data_d3a4fc5d06e0f30942a376b7cb72475c
#
_entry.id   d3a4fc5d06e0f30942a376b7cb72475c
#
_cell.length_a   1.000
_cell.length_b   1.000
_cell.length_c   1.000
_cell.angle_alpha   90.00
_cell.angle_beta   90.00
_cell.angle_gamma   90.00
#
_symmetry.space_group_name_H-M   'P 1'
#
loop_
_entity.id
_entity.type
_entity.pdbx_description
1 polymer ?
#
loop_
_entity_poly.entity_id
_entity_poly.type
_entity_poly.pdbx_seq_one_letter_code
_entity_poly.pdbx_strand_id
1 'polypeptide(L)'
;MPNDKDYERLLTFRTRLREFDQWSRAAAEEQGLTHAQHQLLLAIRGHRGRGGPTIGDVAQYLLVKHHTASELVSRAEDLGLVGRQRDVQDSRRVHLRLTEKGNDILQRLTAVHLEEVRRLARLLGDL
;
A
#
# COMPACT_ATOMS: atom_id res chain seq x y z
N MET A 1 -22.51 -28.28 -4.32
CA MET A 1 -21.09 -28.66 -4.55
C MET A 1 -20.54 -27.89 -5.72
N PRO A 2 -19.30 -27.44 -5.63
CA PRO A 2 -18.68 -26.70 -6.72
C PRO A 2 -18.57 -27.56 -8.00
N ASN A 3 -18.69 -26.89 -9.13
CA ASN A 3 -18.51 -27.51 -10.44
C ASN A 3 -17.24 -26.98 -11.13
N ASP A 4 -16.91 -27.48 -12.31
CA ASP A 4 -15.69 -27.09 -13.03
C ASP A 4 -15.61 -25.60 -13.31
N LYS A 5 -16.75 -24.96 -13.61
CA LYS A 5 -16.80 -23.52 -13.84
C LYS A 5 -16.44 -22.72 -12.59
N ASP A 6 -16.82 -23.21 -11.42
CA ASP A 6 -16.48 -22.55 -10.16
C ASP A 6 -14.96 -22.56 -9.93
N TYR A 7 -14.30 -23.67 -10.23
CA TYR A 7 -12.85 -23.75 -10.13
C TYR A 7 -12.16 -22.85 -11.16
N GLU A 8 -12.67 -22.80 -12.38
CA GLU A 8 -12.14 -21.90 -13.40
C GLU A 8 -12.25 -20.43 -13.00
N ARG A 9 -13.40 -20.04 -12.46
CA ARG A 9 -13.64 -18.66 -11.99
C ARG A 9 -12.66 -18.28 -10.88
N LEU A 10 -12.49 -19.18 -9.92
CA LEU A 10 -11.57 -18.92 -8.80
C LEU A 10 -10.12 -18.83 -9.28
N LEU A 11 -9.72 -19.72 -10.19
CA LEU A 11 -8.38 -19.67 -10.79
C LEU A 11 -8.16 -18.35 -11.54
N THR A 12 -9.13 -17.93 -12.33
CA THR A 12 -9.04 -16.68 -13.09
C THR A 12 -8.91 -15.48 -12.14
N PHE A 13 -9.72 -15.43 -11.09
CA PHE A 13 -9.65 -14.37 -10.08
C PHE A 13 -8.24 -14.30 -9.46
N ARG A 14 -7.71 -15.43 -9.00
CA ARG A 14 -6.38 -15.48 -8.39
C ARG A 14 -5.28 -15.08 -9.37
N THR A 15 -5.40 -15.52 -10.62
CA THR A 15 -4.42 -15.20 -11.66
C THR A 15 -4.41 -13.70 -11.95
N ARG A 16 -5.58 -13.07 -12.06
CA ARG A 16 -5.68 -11.61 -12.26
C ARG A 16 -5.07 -10.83 -11.11
N LEU A 17 -5.29 -11.27 -9.87
CA LEU A 17 -4.68 -10.62 -8.71
C LEU A 17 -3.15 -10.73 -8.72
N ARG A 18 -2.62 -11.90 -9.09
CA ARG A 18 -1.17 -12.10 -9.19
C ARG A 18 -0.55 -11.23 -10.28
N GLU A 19 -1.21 -11.14 -11.43
CA GLU A 19 -0.77 -10.28 -12.53
C GLU A 19 -0.74 -8.81 -12.09
N PHE A 20 -1.77 -8.38 -11.36
CA PHE A 20 -1.83 -7.02 -10.82
C PHE A 20 -0.68 -6.77 -9.83
N ASP A 21 -0.45 -7.69 -8.90
CA ASP A 21 0.63 -7.55 -7.92
C ASP A 21 2.00 -7.49 -8.60
N GLN A 22 2.23 -8.32 -9.62
CA GLN A 22 3.48 -8.32 -10.38
C GLN A 22 3.68 -6.98 -11.08
N TRP A 23 2.63 -6.46 -11.73
CA TRP A 23 2.66 -5.16 -12.39
C TRP A 23 2.95 -4.05 -11.38
N SER A 24 2.27 -4.08 -10.24
CA SER A 24 2.42 -3.09 -9.18
C SER A 24 3.85 -3.05 -8.61
N ARG A 25 4.46 -4.23 -8.40
CA ARG A 25 5.85 -4.32 -7.95
C ARG A 25 6.80 -3.67 -8.96
N ALA A 26 6.62 -3.98 -10.22
CA ALA A 26 7.46 -3.42 -11.28
C ALA A 26 7.33 -1.90 -11.35
N ALA A 27 6.11 -1.38 -11.23
CA ALA A 27 5.85 0.06 -11.22
C ALA A 27 6.56 0.75 -10.05
N ALA A 28 6.51 0.16 -8.84
CA ALA A 28 7.18 0.69 -7.67
C ALA A 28 8.70 0.70 -7.87
N GLU A 29 9.25 -0.39 -8.40
CA GLU A 29 10.69 -0.51 -8.66
C GLU A 29 11.20 0.55 -9.64
N GLU A 30 10.41 0.90 -10.64
CA GLU A 30 10.75 1.99 -11.58
C GLU A 30 10.90 3.33 -10.87
N GLN A 31 10.20 3.53 -9.76
CA GLN A 31 10.30 4.74 -8.94
C GLN A 31 11.32 4.60 -7.81
N GLY A 32 12.09 3.51 -7.78
CA GLY A 32 13.10 3.26 -6.76
C GLY A 32 12.56 2.75 -5.43
N LEU A 33 11.33 2.23 -5.40
CA LEU A 33 10.72 1.71 -4.20
C LEU A 33 10.57 0.19 -4.26
N THR A 34 10.64 -0.46 -3.10
CA THR A 34 10.15 -1.83 -2.98
C THR A 34 8.63 -1.81 -2.96
N HIS A 35 8.02 -2.97 -3.21
CA HIS A 35 6.57 -3.12 -3.10
C HIS A 35 6.07 -2.73 -1.70
N ALA A 36 6.76 -3.18 -0.66
CA ALA A 36 6.40 -2.87 0.73
C ALA A 36 6.47 -1.37 1.03
N GLN A 37 7.47 -0.68 0.50
CA GLN A 37 7.60 0.76 0.67
C GLN A 37 6.44 1.50 -0.01
N HIS A 38 6.07 1.10 -1.23
CA HIS A 38 4.92 1.68 -1.92
C HIS A 38 3.63 1.48 -1.10
N GLN A 39 3.41 0.25 -0.58
CA GLN A 39 2.23 -0.03 0.24
C GLN A 39 2.22 0.79 1.52
N LEU A 40 3.38 1.02 2.13
CA LEU A 40 3.50 1.89 3.30
C LEU A 40 3.07 3.32 2.98
N LEU A 41 3.60 3.90 1.89
CA LEU A 41 3.24 5.27 1.51
C LEU A 41 1.74 5.40 1.27
N LEU A 42 1.16 4.41 0.61
CA LEU A 42 -0.28 4.38 0.34
C LEU A 42 -1.10 4.32 1.64
N ALA A 43 -0.68 3.47 2.60
CA ALA A 43 -1.34 3.35 3.89
C ALA A 43 -1.32 4.68 4.65
N ILE A 44 -0.20 5.39 4.59
CA ILE A 44 -0.07 6.68 5.27
C ILE A 44 -0.97 7.74 4.63
N ARG A 45 -0.95 7.86 3.32
CA ARG A 45 -1.70 8.90 2.61
C ARG A 45 -3.20 8.60 2.55
N GLY A 46 -3.56 7.31 2.45
CA GLY A 46 -4.95 6.87 2.35
C GLY A 46 -5.66 6.72 3.67
N HIS A 47 -4.96 6.83 4.79
CA HIS A 47 -5.55 6.71 6.12
C HIS A 47 -6.61 7.78 6.34
N ARG A 48 -7.76 7.40 6.89
CA ARG A 48 -8.90 8.31 7.10
C ARG A 48 -8.90 9.01 8.45
N GLY A 49 -8.04 8.60 9.37
CA GLY A 49 -7.98 9.20 10.70
C GLY A 49 -7.25 10.54 10.70
N ARG A 50 -7.47 11.32 11.76
CA ARG A 50 -6.80 12.61 11.94
C ARG A 50 -5.32 12.40 12.27
N GLY A 51 -4.49 13.27 11.75
CA GLY A 51 -3.07 13.36 12.08
C GLY A 51 -2.20 12.29 11.43
N GLY A 52 -2.77 11.43 10.62
CA GLY A 52 -2.06 10.33 10.00
C GLY A 52 -2.11 9.06 10.84
N PRO A 53 -1.70 7.91 10.28
CA PRO A 53 -1.74 6.63 10.98
C PRO A 53 -0.60 6.49 11.98
N THR A 54 -0.80 5.63 12.97
CA THR A 54 0.26 5.14 13.85
C THR A 54 0.92 3.92 13.18
N ILE A 55 2.03 3.45 13.75
CA ILE A 55 2.65 2.19 13.29
C ILE A 55 1.68 1.02 13.42
N GLY A 56 0.88 0.99 14.50
CA GLY A 56 -0.16 -0.03 14.68
C GLY A 56 -1.19 -0.03 13.56
N ASP A 57 -1.63 1.15 13.14
CA ASP A 57 -2.57 1.28 12.01
C ASP A 57 -1.96 0.73 10.72
N VAL A 58 -0.70 1.08 10.45
CA VAL A 58 0.02 0.58 9.27
C VAL A 58 0.13 -0.94 9.29
N ALA A 59 0.47 -1.51 10.45
CA ALA A 59 0.57 -2.96 10.60
C ALA A 59 -0.75 -3.65 10.24
N GLN A 60 -1.89 -3.06 10.64
CA GLN A 60 -3.21 -3.59 10.31
C GLN A 60 -3.50 -3.50 8.80
N TYR A 61 -3.23 -2.36 8.17
CA TYR A 61 -3.44 -2.20 6.72
C TYR A 61 -2.61 -3.21 5.93
N LEU A 62 -1.35 -3.39 6.31
CA LEU A 62 -0.42 -4.24 5.57
C LEU A 62 -0.50 -5.71 5.98
N LEU A 63 -1.27 -6.04 7.01
CA LEU A 63 -1.40 -7.40 7.56
C LEU A 63 -0.05 -7.99 7.95
N VAL A 64 0.74 -7.18 8.64
CA VAL A 64 2.06 -7.57 9.14
C VAL A 64 2.13 -7.36 10.65
N LYS A 65 3.16 -7.91 11.28
CA LYS A 65 3.41 -7.71 12.70
C LYS A 65 3.86 -6.28 12.96
N HIS A 66 3.60 -5.77 14.16
CA HIS A 66 3.96 -4.42 14.57
C HIS A 66 5.46 -4.15 14.35
N HIS A 67 6.32 -5.08 14.72
CA HIS A 67 7.77 -4.92 14.59
C HIS A 67 8.18 -4.85 13.10
N THR A 68 7.52 -5.58 12.20
CA THR A 68 7.77 -5.51 10.76
C THR A 68 7.39 -4.13 10.22
N ALA A 69 6.23 -3.62 10.62
CA ALA A 69 5.79 -2.27 10.24
C ALA A 69 6.77 -1.21 10.76
N SER A 70 7.23 -1.36 12.00
CA SER A 70 8.20 -0.43 12.61
C SER A 70 9.51 -0.37 11.84
N GLU A 71 10.05 -1.53 11.43
CA GLU A 71 11.26 -1.58 10.61
C GLU A 71 11.05 -0.94 9.24
N LEU A 72 9.92 -1.21 8.63
CA LEU A 72 9.58 -0.63 7.32
C LEU A 72 9.52 0.90 7.40
N VAL A 73 8.89 1.43 8.45
CA VAL A 73 8.81 2.87 8.69
C VAL A 73 10.20 3.46 8.88
N SER A 74 11.04 2.82 9.70
CA SER A 74 12.39 3.32 9.98
C SER A 74 13.24 3.42 8.70
N ARG A 75 13.14 2.42 7.83
CA ARG A 75 13.84 2.44 6.54
C ARG A 75 13.32 3.53 5.63
N ALA A 76 12.01 3.75 5.61
CA ALA A 76 11.39 4.80 4.81
C ALA A 76 11.78 6.20 5.32
N GLU A 77 11.94 6.36 6.64
CA GLU A 77 12.46 7.59 7.21
C GLU A 77 13.89 7.87 6.74
N ASP A 78 14.73 6.84 6.78
CA ASP A 78 16.13 6.96 6.35
C ASP A 78 16.25 7.38 4.88
N LEU A 79 15.29 6.96 4.06
CA LEU A 79 15.22 7.33 2.65
C LEU A 79 14.57 8.70 2.41
N GLY A 80 14.12 9.36 3.48
CA GLY A 80 13.48 10.67 3.37
C GLY A 80 12.07 10.64 2.79
N LEU A 81 11.36 9.52 2.92
CA LEU A 81 10.01 9.34 2.37
C LEU A 81 8.92 9.61 3.38
N VAL A 82 9.20 9.38 4.66
CA VAL A 82 8.23 9.39 5.76
C VAL A 82 8.80 10.19 6.91
N GLY A 83 7.93 10.91 7.62
CA GLY A 83 8.27 11.59 8.86
C GLY A 83 7.34 11.15 9.99
N ARG A 84 7.76 11.43 11.22
CA ARG A 84 6.98 11.15 12.42
C ARG A 84 6.60 12.47 13.09
N GLN A 85 5.40 12.50 13.67
CA GLN A 85 4.91 13.64 14.40
C GLN A 85 4.22 13.17 15.67
N ARG A 86 4.62 13.73 16.82
CA ARG A 86 3.96 13.40 18.07
C ARG A 86 2.57 14.02 18.08
N ASP A 87 1.62 13.28 18.68
CA ASP A 87 0.27 13.77 18.88
C ASP A 87 0.30 14.99 19.82
N VAL A 88 -0.48 16.03 19.47
CA VAL A 88 -0.54 17.27 20.27
C VAL A 88 -1.15 17.01 21.64
N GLN A 89 -2.12 16.10 21.74
CA GLN A 89 -2.85 15.84 22.99
C GLN A 89 -2.28 14.67 23.78
N ASP A 90 -1.64 13.70 23.12
CA ASP A 90 -1.04 12.54 23.77
C ASP A 90 0.35 12.30 23.18
N SER A 91 1.37 12.75 23.89
CA SER A 91 2.77 12.67 23.44
C SER A 91 3.29 11.24 23.31
N ARG A 92 2.55 10.23 23.83
CA ARG A 92 2.90 8.82 23.65
C ARG A 92 2.50 8.29 22.28
N ARG A 93 1.59 8.98 21.59
CA ARG A 93 1.16 8.61 20.24
C ARG A 93 2.02 9.34 19.22
N VAL A 94 2.46 8.58 18.22
CA VAL A 94 3.24 9.09 17.10
C VAL A 94 2.50 8.80 15.82
N HIS A 95 2.25 9.85 15.05
CA HIS A 95 1.57 9.75 13.76
C HIS A 95 2.59 9.84 12.63
N LEU A 96 2.34 9.09 11.57
CA LEU A 96 3.20 9.07 10.40
C LEU A 96 2.64 10.03 9.34
N ARG A 97 3.54 10.62 8.59
CA ARG A 97 3.19 11.49 7.46
C ARG A 97 4.18 11.29 6.34
N LEU A 98 3.78 11.61 5.13
CA LEU A 98 4.69 11.60 3.99
C LEU A 98 5.49 12.90 3.99
N THR A 99 6.74 12.80 3.56
CA THR A 99 7.53 13.97 3.19
C THR A 99 7.09 14.43 1.80
N GLU A 100 7.55 15.61 1.37
CA GLU A 100 7.30 16.07 0.00
C GLU A 100 7.80 15.05 -1.03
N LYS A 101 9.00 14.50 -0.82
CA LYS A 101 9.58 13.47 -1.68
C LYS A 101 8.68 12.23 -1.73
N GLY A 102 8.25 11.73 -0.57
CA GLY A 102 7.37 10.55 -0.50
C GLY A 102 6.05 10.80 -1.20
N ASN A 103 5.46 11.97 -0.98
CA ASN A 103 4.20 12.32 -1.61
C ASN A 103 4.32 12.42 -3.13
N ASP A 104 5.40 13.00 -3.64
CA ASP A 104 5.61 13.14 -5.08
C ASP A 104 5.72 11.78 -5.77
N ILE A 105 6.48 10.86 -5.17
CA ILE A 105 6.63 9.51 -5.71
C ILE A 105 5.28 8.79 -5.68
N LEU A 106 4.58 8.85 -4.54
CA LEU A 106 3.28 8.19 -4.40
C LEU A 106 2.26 8.73 -5.40
N GLN A 107 2.26 10.03 -5.63
CA GLN A 107 1.36 10.66 -6.58
C GLN A 107 1.51 10.08 -7.99
N ARG A 108 2.76 9.91 -8.45
CA ARG A 108 3.04 9.30 -9.75
C ARG A 108 2.57 7.84 -9.81
N LEU A 109 2.86 7.07 -8.75
CA LEU A 109 2.44 5.67 -8.68
C LEU A 109 0.92 5.54 -8.62
N THR A 110 0.26 6.42 -7.87
CA THR A 110 -1.20 6.38 -7.75
C THR A 110 -1.87 6.64 -9.09
N ALA A 111 -1.38 7.58 -9.87
CA ALA A 111 -1.96 7.89 -11.18
C ALA A 111 -2.00 6.66 -12.09
N VAL A 112 -0.88 5.94 -12.22
CA VAL A 112 -0.82 4.74 -13.07
C VAL A 112 -1.59 3.57 -12.46
N HIS A 113 -1.59 3.45 -11.12
CA HIS A 113 -2.35 2.40 -10.44
C HIS A 113 -3.86 2.55 -10.61
N LEU A 114 -4.38 3.78 -10.60
CA LEU A 114 -5.82 4.00 -10.81
C LEU A 114 -6.27 3.49 -12.17
N GLU A 115 -5.47 3.66 -13.21
CA GLU A 115 -5.77 3.12 -14.54
C GLU A 115 -5.77 1.59 -14.52
N GLU A 116 -4.77 1.00 -13.89
CA GLU A 116 -4.64 -0.46 -13.81
C GLU A 116 -5.74 -1.09 -12.95
N VAL A 117 -6.15 -0.41 -11.87
CA VAL A 117 -7.28 -0.85 -11.03
C VAL A 117 -8.57 -0.86 -11.85
N ARG A 118 -8.81 0.15 -12.68
CA ARG A 118 -9.98 0.18 -13.56
C ARG A 118 -9.97 -0.99 -14.54
N ARG A 119 -8.79 -1.29 -15.11
CA ARG A 119 -8.62 -2.43 -16.01
C ARG A 119 -8.92 -3.74 -15.29
N LEU A 120 -8.35 -3.92 -14.08
CA LEU A 120 -8.60 -5.10 -13.26
C LEU A 120 -10.09 -5.24 -12.93
N ALA A 121 -10.75 -4.16 -12.56
CA ALA A 121 -12.19 -4.17 -12.26
C ALA A 121 -13.02 -4.67 -13.44
N ARG A 122 -12.68 -4.23 -14.66
CA ARG A 122 -13.36 -4.70 -15.87
C ARG A 122 -13.15 -6.20 -16.08
N LEU A 123 -11.90 -6.66 -15.91
CA LEU A 123 -11.57 -8.09 -16.06
C LEU A 123 -12.27 -8.96 -15.03
N LEU A 124 -12.37 -8.49 -13.78
CA LEU A 124 -13.05 -9.21 -12.71
C LEU A 124 -14.58 -9.15 -12.86
N GLY A 125 -15.11 -8.11 -13.48
CA GLY A 125 -16.55 -7.96 -13.72
C GLY A 125 -17.13 -9.02 -14.64
N ASP A 126 -16.29 -9.65 -15.44
CA ASP A 126 -16.70 -10.73 -16.37
C ASP A 126 -16.74 -12.10 -15.70
N LEU A 127 -16.37 -12.20 -14.44
CA LEU A 127 -16.44 -13.44 -13.69
C LEU A 127 -17.85 -13.68 -13.13
#